data_348c604550469a500abf573c8a4e9a01
#
_entry.id   348c604550469a500abf573c8a4e9a01
#
_cell.length_a   1.000
_cell.length_b   1.000
_cell.length_c   1.000
_cell.angle_alpha   90.00
_cell.angle_beta   90.00
_cell.angle_gamma   90.00
#
_symmetry.space_group_name_H-M   'P 1'
#
loop_
_entity.id
_entity.type
_entity.pdbx_description
1 polymer ?
#
loop_
_entity_poly.entity_id
_entity_poly.type
_entity_poly.pdbx_seq_one_letter_code
_entity_poly.pdbx_strand_id
1 'polypeptide(L)'
;LLIGSDEEGGTVTRISSILDTPFQAPMTLYHQGGMEAIRSDTRQKAELLKSVGINAGLFPVADLASNPSAFIYDRTIGQDAQTTASYVGQVVTELQKNKVGSTLKHFPGYGDNGDSHTDIIQDNRSLDELRQADLLPFQAGIDAGADSVLVSHNILSKIDTVPSSISP
;
A
#
# COMPACT_ATOMS: atom_id res chain seq x y z
N LEU A 1 -5.53 -22.17 5.27
CA LEU A 1 -6.10 -20.99 5.92
C LEU A 1 -5.31 -19.76 5.50
N LEU A 2 -5.97 -18.68 5.07
CA LEU A 2 -5.37 -17.39 4.79
C LEU A 2 -5.34 -16.58 6.10
N ILE A 3 -4.17 -16.15 6.53
CA ILE A 3 -3.98 -15.32 7.71
C ILE A 3 -3.13 -14.11 7.30
N GLY A 4 -3.71 -12.91 7.39
CA GLY A 4 -3.07 -11.66 7.00
C GLY A 4 -2.75 -10.76 8.18
N SER A 5 -1.76 -9.89 8.01
CA SER A 5 -1.42 -8.83 8.96
C SER A 5 -0.97 -7.56 8.26
N ASP A 6 -1.37 -6.42 8.85
CA ASP A 6 -0.79 -5.12 8.50
C ASP A 6 0.63 -5.05 9.08
N GLU A 7 1.62 -5.03 8.21
CA GLU A 7 3.02 -4.88 8.57
C GLU A 7 3.68 -3.91 7.57
N GLU A 8 3.07 -2.71 7.42
CA GLU A 8 3.55 -1.69 6.49
C GLU A 8 4.90 -1.11 6.92
N GLY A 9 5.08 -1.03 8.23
CA GLY A 9 6.15 -0.27 8.86
C GLY A 9 5.66 1.11 9.36
N GLY A 10 6.48 1.80 10.14
CA GLY A 10 6.12 3.07 10.73
C GLY A 10 4.95 2.95 11.71
N THR A 11 3.89 3.74 11.48
CA THR A 11 2.71 3.77 12.36
C THR A 11 1.79 2.57 12.21
N VAL A 12 1.93 1.80 11.12
CA VAL A 12 1.09 0.64 10.83
C VAL A 12 1.92 -0.64 10.89
N THR A 13 2.08 -1.12 12.11
CA THR A 13 2.74 -2.38 12.46
C THR A 13 1.86 -3.16 13.44
N ARG A 14 1.91 -4.49 13.39
CA ARG A 14 1.21 -5.35 14.34
C ARG A 14 2.20 -6.27 15.05
N ILE A 15 2.90 -7.10 14.31
CA ILE A 15 3.83 -8.08 14.88
C ILE A 15 5.14 -7.39 15.31
N SER A 16 5.72 -6.55 14.46
CA SER A 16 6.97 -5.88 14.79
C SER A 16 6.84 -4.79 15.86
N SER A 17 5.61 -4.36 16.19
CA SER A 17 5.38 -3.38 17.26
C SER A 17 5.88 -3.83 18.65
N ILE A 18 6.06 -5.14 18.86
CA ILE A 18 6.57 -5.73 20.10
C ILE A 18 8.09 -5.98 20.07
N LEU A 19 8.75 -5.71 18.95
CA LEU A 19 10.20 -5.87 18.81
C LEU A 19 10.93 -4.62 19.36
N ASP A 20 12.15 -4.78 19.78
CA ASP A 20 13.02 -3.66 20.20
C ASP A 20 13.22 -2.63 19.08
N THR A 21 13.15 -3.08 17.82
CA THR A 21 13.25 -2.23 16.63
C THR A 21 12.13 -2.59 15.67
N PRO A 22 10.98 -1.90 15.71
CA PRO A 22 9.90 -2.06 14.74
C PRO A 22 10.33 -1.66 13.33
N PHE A 23 9.66 -2.20 12.32
CA PHE A 23 9.91 -1.81 10.93
C PHE A 23 9.60 -0.34 10.67
N GLN A 24 10.46 0.31 9.92
CA GLN A 24 10.33 1.72 9.59
C GLN A 24 9.30 1.95 8.46
N ALA A 25 8.80 3.18 8.36
CA ALA A 25 7.91 3.58 7.28
C ALA A 25 8.62 3.47 5.91
N PRO A 26 7.90 3.09 4.84
CA PRO A 26 8.49 2.95 3.50
C PRO A 26 9.23 4.20 3.01
N MET A 27 8.66 5.39 3.26
CA MET A 27 9.29 6.67 2.92
C MET A 27 10.65 6.84 3.60
N THR A 28 10.74 6.53 4.89
CA THR A 28 11.99 6.62 5.65
C THR A 28 13.05 5.67 5.08
N LEU A 29 12.67 4.42 4.82
CA LEU A 29 13.57 3.42 4.23
C LEU A 29 14.06 3.84 2.84
N TYR A 30 13.17 4.37 2.01
CA TYR A 30 13.52 4.82 0.67
C TYR A 30 14.53 5.98 0.72
N HIS A 31 14.36 6.94 1.61
CA HIS A 31 15.30 8.05 1.81
C HIS A 31 16.66 7.60 2.34
N GLN A 32 16.70 6.55 3.16
CA GLN A 32 17.95 6.02 3.74
C GLN A 32 18.77 5.16 2.78
N GLY A 33 18.10 4.33 1.95
CA GLY A 33 18.81 3.35 1.15
C GLY A 33 18.10 2.93 -0.14
N GLY A 34 17.11 3.72 -0.60
CA GLY A 34 16.42 3.50 -1.87
C GLY A 34 15.71 2.15 -1.96
N MET A 35 15.60 1.64 -3.15
CA MET A 35 14.92 0.36 -3.44
C MET A 35 15.61 -0.85 -2.79
N GLU A 36 16.91 -0.78 -2.52
CA GLU A 36 17.60 -1.90 -1.85
C GLU A 36 17.21 -2.01 -0.38
N ALA A 37 17.07 -0.88 0.33
CA ALA A 37 16.55 -0.87 1.70
C ALA A 37 15.12 -1.42 1.74
N ILE A 38 14.25 -1.04 0.80
CA ILE A 38 12.88 -1.58 0.66
C ILE A 38 12.92 -3.10 0.47
N ARG A 39 13.78 -3.60 -0.41
CA ARG A 39 13.92 -5.06 -0.67
C ARG A 39 14.33 -5.81 0.59
N SER A 40 15.35 -5.31 1.28
CA SER A 40 15.85 -5.93 2.51
C SER A 40 14.80 -5.96 3.60
N ASP A 41 14.09 -4.84 3.80
CA ASP A 41 12.99 -4.71 4.76
C ASP A 41 11.83 -5.66 4.43
N THR A 42 11.41 -5.72 3.16
CA THR A 42 10.34 -6.63 2.72
C THR A 42 10.67 -8.09 3.01
N ARG A 43 11.92 -8.50 2.81
CA ARG A 43 12.38 -9.86 3.14
C ARG A 43 12.26 -10.13 4.64
N GLN A 44 12.72 -9.21 5.47
CA GLN A 44 12.65 -9.34 6.93
C GLN A 44 11.20 -9.40 7.42
N LYS A 45 10.30 -8.59 6.85
CA LYS A 45 8.85 -8.66 7.10
C LYS A 45 8.28 -10.03 6.75
N ALA A 46 8.61 -10.54 5.58
CA ALA A 46 8.15 -11.86 5.15
C ALA A 46 8.66 -13.00 6.07
N GLU A 47 9.91 -12.93 6.51
CA GLU A 47 10.48 -13.87 7.47
C GLU A 47 9.78 -13.81 8.83
N LEU A 48 9.53 -12.61 9.35
CA LEU A 48 8.80 -12.41 10.60
C LEU A 48 7.37 -12.95 10.52
N LEU A 49 6.61 -12.60 9.48
CA LEU A 49 5.24 -13.07 9.30
C LEU A 49 5.17 -14.60 9.26
N LYS A 50 6.03 -15.24 8.49
CA LYS A 50 6.10 -16.71 8.43
C LYS A 50 6.45 -17.33 9.77
N SER A 51 7.35 -16.73 10.56
CA SER A 51 7.77 -17.27 11.85
C SER A 51 6.63 -17.38 12.85
N VAL A 52 5.58 -16.57 12.70
CA VAL A 52 4.37 -16.56 13.54
C VAL A 52 3.15 -17.19 12.84
N GLY A 53 3.33 -17.85 11.70
CA GLY A 53 2.27 -18.55 10.98
C GLY A 53 1.36 -17.65 10.13
N ILE A 54 1.74 -16.40 9.86
CA ILE A 54 1.05 -15.48 8.95
C ILE A 54 1.57 -15.69 7.54
N ASN A 55 0.67 -15.81 6.56
CA ASN A 55 1.00 -16.13 5.18
C ASN A 55 0.60 -15.06 4.16
N ALA A 56 0.05 -13.92 4.62
CA ALA A 56 -0.27 -12.78 3.77
C ALA A 56 0.09 -11.45 4.47
N GLY A 57 0.79 -10.57 3.76
CA GLY A 57 1.01 -9.20 4.16
C GLY A 57 -0.07 -8.28 3.56
N LEU A 58 -0.72 -7.47 4.41
CA LEU A 58 -1.65 -6.43 3.94
C LEU A 58 -0.85 -5.18 3.56
N PHE A 59 0.06 -5.34 2.63
CA PHE A 59 0.94 -4.34 2.01
C PHE A 59 1.45 -4.84 0.65
N PRO A 60 1.97 -3.98 -0.25
CA PRO A 60 2.35 -2.59 -0.08
C PRO A 60 1.19 -1.60 -0.14
N VAL A 61 1.40 -0.40 0.46
CA VAL A 61 0.59 0.79 0.21
C VAL A 61 0.97 1.33 -1.17
N ALA A 62 0.00 1.31 -2.09
CA ALA A 62 0.15 1.74 -3.48
C ALA A 62 -0.37 3.17 -3.72
N ASP A 63 -0.88 3.80 -2.66
CA ASP A 63 -1.41 5.15 -2.72
C ASP A 63 -0.34 6.18 -3.11
N LEU A 64 -0.77 7.21 -3.84
CA LEU A 64 -0.02 8.43 -4.05
C LEU A 64 -0.58 9.53 -3.13
N ALA A 65 0.30 10.37 -2.60
CA ALA A 65 -0.09 11.59 -1.92
C ALA A 65 1.02 12.63 -2.10
N SER A 66 0.63 13.87 -2.39
CA SER A 66 1.54 14.99 -2.59
C SER A 66 1.53 15.98 -1.44
N ASN A 67 0.45 16.01 -0.68
CA ASN A 67 0.29 16.89 0.48
C ASN A 67 0.75 16.17 1.76
N PRO A 68 1.80 16.68 2.45
CA PRO A 68 2.26 16.11 3.72
C PRO A 68 1.22 16.07 4.83
N SER A 69 0.12 16.84 4.70
CA SER A 69 -0.99 16.82 5.66
C SER A 69 -2.09 15.82 5.28
N ALA A 70 -1.98 15.13 4.14
CA ALA A 70 -2.96 14.12 3.73
C ALA A 70 -2.89 12.90 4.66
N PHE A 71 -4.04 12.33 4.95
CA PHE A 71 -4.19 11.16 5.83
C PHE A 71 -3.21 10.02 5.51
N ILE A 72 -3.02 9.73 4.22
CA ILE A 72 -2.24 8.57 3.77
C ILE A 72 -0.75 8.87 3.60
N TYR A 73 -0.33 10.15 3.61
CA TYR A 73 1.01 10.58 3.19
C TYR A 73 2.14 9.82 3.90
N ASP A 74 2.11 9.75 5.23
CA ASP A 74 3.16 9.10 6.03
C ASP A 74 3.26 7.58 5.84
N ARG A 75 2.25 6.98 5.20
CA ARG A 75 2.19 5.55 4.87
C ARG A 75 2.65 5.26 3.44
N THR A 76 2.77 6.29 2.59
CA THR A 76 3.26 6.16 1.21
C THR A 76 4.79 6.11 1.16
N ILE A 77 5.32 5.87 -0.03
CA ILE A 77 6.77 6.03 -0.28
C ILE A 77 7.17 7.51 -0.49
N GLY A 78 6.19 8.43 -0.65
CA GLY A 78 6.43 9.85 -0.85
C GLY A 78 7.08 10.22 -2.17
N GLN A 79 6.80 9.47 -3.23
CA GLN A 79 7.39 9.63 -4.55
C GLN A 79 6.32 9.78 -5.64
N ASP A 80 6.75 10.06 -6.87
CA ASP A 80 5.88 10.11 -8.03
C ASP A 80 5.28 8.74 -8.38
N ALA A 81 4.31 8.73 -9.30
CA ALA A 81 3.59 7.53 -9.69
C ALA A 81 4.49 6.43 -10.27
N GLN A 82 5.51 6.81 -11.04
CA GLN A 82 6.42 5.84 -11.67
C GLN A 82 7.36 5.19 -10.64
N THR A 83 7.89 5.98 -9.73
CA THR A 83 8.74 5.49 -8.64
C THR A 83 7.93 4.62 -7.68
N THR A 84 6.69 5.04 -7.36
CA THR A 84 5.76 4.25 -6.53
C THR A 84 5.38 2.94 -7.23
N ALA A 85 5.15 2.94 -8.54
CA ALA A 85 4.91 1.72 -9.31
C ALA A 85 6.10 0.75 -9.22
N SER A 86 7.33 1.26 -9.34
CA SER A 86 8.54 0.45 -9.19
C SER A 86 8.68 -0.13 -7.78
N TYR A 87 8.37 0.65 -6.75
CA TYR A 87 8.32 0.21 -5.35
C TYR A 87 7.30 -0.92 -5.15
N VAL A 88 6.07 -0.73 -5.59
CA VAL A 88 5.00 -1.72 -5.45
C VAL A 88 5.38 -3.04 -6.13
N GLY A 89 5.81 -2.98 -7.38
CA GLY A 89 6.24 -4.18 -8.12
C GLY A 89 7.39 -4.92 -7.44
N GLN A 90 8.35 -4.19 -6.86
CA GLN A 90 9.48 -4.79 -6.13
C GLN A 90 9.02 -5.47 -4.84
N VAL A 91 8.14 -4.84 -4.04
CA VAL A 91 7.62 -5.42 -2.81
C VAL A 91 6.84 -6.71 -3.11
N VAL A 92 5.93 -6.68 -4.09
CA VAL A 92 5.17 -7.86 -4.52
C VAL A 92 6.12 -9.00 -4.93
N THR A 93 7.09 -8.70 -5.79
CA THR A 93 8.07 -9.70 -6.25
C THR A 93 8.86 -10.32 -5.08
N GLU A 94 9.27 -9.51 -4.10
CA GLU A 94 10.04 -10.02 -2.96
C GLU A 94 9.17 -10.85 -2.00
N LEU A 95 7.90 -10.45 -1.78
CA LEU A 95 6.95 -11.24 -1.00
C LEU A 95 6.71 -12.62 -1.63
N GLN A 96 6.48 -12.66 -2.96
CA GLN A 96 6.31 -13.93 -3.68
C GLN A 96 7.51 -14.85 -3.57
N LYS A 97 8.74 -14.32 -3.72
CA LYS A 97 9.97 -15.11 -3.52
C LYS A 97 10.01 -15.74 -2.15
N ASN A 98 9.47 -15.06 -1.15
CA ASN A 98 9.40 -15.53 0.22
C ASN A 98 8.13 -16.32 0.54
N LYS A 99 7.24 -16.58 -0.42
CA LYS A 99 5.98 -17.33 -0.27
C LYS A 99 5.04 -16.70 0.76
N VAL A 100 4.95 -15.38 0.75
CA VAL A 100 4.00 -14.58 1.51
C VAL A 100 3.12 -13.84 0.50
N GLY A 101 1.81 -13.92 0.67
CA GLY A 101 0.85 -13.20 -0.16
C GLY A 101 0.96 -11.68 0.02
N SER A 102 0.57 -10.93 -1.00
CA SER A 102 0.60 -9.47 -1.03
C SER A 102 -0.79 -8.89 -1.24
N THR A 103 -1.03 -7.69 -0.69
CA THR A 103 -2.28 -6.95 -0.85
C THR A 103 -1.98 -5.51 -1.24
N LEU A 104 -2.38 -5.13 -2.45
CA LEU A 104 -2.27 -3.74 -2.89
C LEU A 104 -3.36 -2.90 -2.23
N LYS A 105 -3.04 -1.74 -1.68
CA LYS A 105 -4.02 -0.89 -1.02
C LYS A 105 -3.68 0.59 -1.11
N HIS A 106 -4.66 1.44 -1.10
CA HIS A 106 -6.12 1.26 -0.98
C HIS A 106 -6.78 1.67 -2.31
N PHE A 107 -7.14 0.70 -3.12
CA PHE A 107 -7.67 0.93 -4.47
C PHE A 107 -8.92 1.84 -4.45
N PRO A 108 -9.05 2.78 -5.38
CA PRO A 108 -8.17 3.14 -6.49
C PRO A 108 -7.08 4.17 -6.14
N GLY A 109 -6.83 4.44 -4.88
CA GLY A 109 -5.86 5.39 -4.35
C GLY A 109 -6.54 6.52 -3.58
N TYR A 110 -6.06 6.81 -2.37
CA TYR A 110 -6.58 7.92 -1.56
C TYR A 110 -6.26 9.29 -2.15
N GLY A 111 -5.10 9.44 -2.80
CA GLY A 111 -4.61 10.76 -3.17
C GLY A 111 -4.43 11.64 -1.93
N ASP A 112 -4.72 12.92 -2.07
CA ASP A 112 -4.66 13.87 -0.95
C ASP A 112 -5.99 13.99 -0.18
N ASN A 113 -6.89 13.01 -0.32
CA ASN A 113 -8.18 12.98 0.37
C ASN A 113 -8.05 12.57 1.85
N GLY A 114 -9.13 12.75 2.61
CA GLY A 114 -9.21 12.39 4.03
C GLY A 114 -9.38 10.89 4.29
N ASP A 115 -9.49 10.55 5.58
CA ASP A 115 -9.65 9.16 6.04
C ASP A 115 -11.11 8.70 5.91
N SER A 116 -11.35 7.72 5.05
CA SER A 116 -12.69 7.14 4.84
C SER A 116 -13.18 6.23 5.98
N HIS A 117 -12.37 5.99 7.01
CA HIS A 117 -12.81 5.30 8.22
C HIS A 117 -13.49 6.24 9.22
N THR A 118 -13.25 7.53 9.11
CA THR A 118 -13.76 8.54 10.05
C THR A 118 -14.80 9.45 9.46
N ASP A 119 -14.90 9.53 8.13
CA ASP A 119 -15.82 10.41 7.42
C ASP A 119 -16.23 9.85 6.05
N ILE A 120 -17.27 10.43 5.45
CA ILE A 120 -17.67 10.14 4.06
C ILE A 120 -16.79 10.99 3.13
N ILE A 121 -15.88 10.33 2.46
CA ILE A 121 -14.92 11.01 1.57
C ILE A 121 -15.43 11.03 0.13
N GLN A 122 -15.65 12.26 -0.38
CA GLN A 122 -15.95 12.52 -1.77
C GLN A 122 -14.67 12.78 -2.54
N ASP A 123 -14.34 11.91 -3.47
CA ASP A 123 -13.22 12.06 -4.38
C ASP A 123 -13.71 12.54 -5.73
N ASN A 124 -13.28 13.72 -6.12
CA ASN A 124 -13.73 14.39 -7.35
C ASN A 124 -12.79 14.16 -8.55
N ARG A 125 -11.81 13.24 -8.42
CA ARG A 125 -10.95 12.87 -9.54
C ARG A 125 -11.73 12.07 -10.58
N SER A 126 -11.45 12.33 -11.86
CA SER A 126 -12.01 11.58 -12.97
C SER A 126 -11.25 10.25 -13.17
N LEU A 127 -11.86 9.33 -13.89
CA LEU A 127 -11.18 8.07 -14.26
C LEU A 127 -9.88 8.31 -15.05
N ASP A 128 -9.84 9.36 -15.89
CA ASP A 128 -8.64 9.69 -16.67
C ASP A 128 -7.51 10.21 -15.77
N GLU A 129 -7.83 11.04 -14.78
CA GLU A 129 -6.86 11.48 -13.77
C GLU A 129 -6.29 10.30 -12.98
N LEU A 130 -7.14 9.39 -12.51
CA LEU A 130 -6.71 8.17 -11.83
C LEU A 130 -5.82 7.28 -12.70
N ARG A 131 -6.18 7.08 -13.98
CA ARG A 131 -5.40 6.28 -14.93
C ARG A 131 -4.02 6.86 -15.22
N GLN A 132 -3.89 8.17 -15.21
CA GLN A 132 -2.62 8.84 -15.50
C GLN A 132 -1.61 8.76 -14.36
N ALA A 133 -2.07 8.53 -13.12
CA ALA A 133 -1.21 8.50 -11.95
C ALA A 133 -1.55 7.36 -10.98
N ASP A 134 -2.69 7.44 -10.29
CA ASP A 134 -3.00 6.59 -9.13
C ASP A 134 -3.08 5.10 -9.47
N LEU A 135 -3.55 4.75 -10.67
CA LEU A 135 -3.67 3.34 -11.08
C LEU A 135 -2.34 2.72 -11.53
N LEU A 136 -1.30 3.51 -11.81
CA LEU A 136 -0.01 2.97 -12.26
C LEU A 136 0.66 2.06 -11.21
N PRO A 137 0.72 2.41 -9.92
CA PRO A 137 1.25 1.51 -8.89
C PRO A 137 0.43 0.22 -8.75
N PHE A 138 -0.90 0.28 -8.85
CA PHE A 138 -1.75 -0.92 -8.81
C PHE A 138 -1.49 -1.82 -10.01
N GLN A 139 -1.41 -1.25 -11.22
CA GLN A 139 -1.08 -2.03 -12.42
C GLN A 139 0.27 -2.72 -12.28
N ALA A 140 1.29 -2.02 -11.82
CA ALA A 140 2.61 -2.60 -11.61
C ALA A 140 2.60 -3.74 -10.58
N GLY A 141 1.81 -3.62 -9.52
CA GLY A 141 1.63 -4.70 -8.54
C GLY A 141 0.91 -5.91 -9.11
N ILE A 142 -0.14 -5.69 -9.92
CA ILE A 142 -0.87 -6.76 -10.62
C ILE A 142 0.06 -7.47 -11.61
N ASP A 143 0.82 -6.73 -12.40
CA ASP A 143 1.78 -7.28 -13.36
C ASP A 143 2.91 -8.06 -12.68
N ALA A 144 3.28 -7.69 -11.46
CA ALA A 144 4.21 -8.43 -10.61
C ALA A 144 3.57 -9.66 -9.93
N GLY A 145 2.26 -9.85 -10.05
CA GLY A 145 1.51 -11.00 -9.54
C GLY A 145 0.99 -10.83 -8.11
N ALA A 146 0.52 -9.63 -7.74
CA ALA A 146 -0.12 -9.43 -6.44
C ALA A 146 -1.32 -10.37 -6.22
N ASP A 147 -1.47 -10.85 -4.99
CA ASP A 147 -2.48 -11.87 -4.64
C ASP A 147 -3.87 -11.27 -4.41
N SER A 148 -3.94 -10.03 -3.96
CA SER A 148 -5.20 -9.34 -3.64
C SER A 148 -5.10 -7.83 -3.73
N VAL A 149 -6.26 -7.19 -3.80
CA VAL A 149 -6.43 -5.73 -3.78
C VAL A 149 -7.46 -5.38 -2.71
N LEU A 150 -7.13 -4.44 -1.85
CA LEU A 150 -8.02 -3.89 -0.83
C LEU A 150 -8.58 -2.57 -1.33
N VAL A 151 -9.92 -2.49 -1.39
CA VAL A 151 -10.65 -1.34 -1.93
C VAL A 151 -10.97 -0.36 -0.81
N SER A 152 -10.76 0.93 -1.05
CA SER A 152 -11.13 2.02 -0.13
C SER A 152 -12.64 2.25 -0.10
N HIS A 153 -13.10 3.04 0.88
CA HIS A 153 -14.51 3.44 0.99
C HIS A 153 -14.80 4.84 0.41
N ASN A 154 -13.85 5.43 -0.31
CA ASN A 154 -14.05 6.71 -0.98
C ASN A 154 -15.14 6.61 -2.05
N ILE A 155 -15.96 7.66 -2.17
CA ILE A 155 -16.93 7.81 -3.24
C ILE A 155 -16.28 8.58 -4.39
N LEU A 156 -16.05 7.93 -5.52
CA LEU A 156 -15.54 8.55 -6.74
C LEU A 156 -16.68 9.26 -7.45
N SER A 157 -17.00 10.49 -7.04
CA SER A 157 -18.22 11.22 -7.40
C SER A 157 -18.42 11.47 -8.90
N LYS A 158 -17.36 11.39 -9.71
CA LYS A 158 -17.42 11.45 -11.18
C LYS A 158 -17.61 10.07 -11.83
N ILE A 159 -17.64 8.99 -11.05
CA ILE A 159 -17.76 7.62 -11.55
C ILE A 159 -19.01 6.96 -10.99
N ASP A 160 -19.24 7.06 -9.68
CA ASP A 160 -20.39 6.45 -9.01
C ASP A 160 -20.85 7.30 -7.83
N THR A 161 -22.03 6.96 -7.29
CA THR A 161 -22.65 7.63 -6.14
C THR A 161 -22.52 6.87 -4.83
N VAL A 162 -21.92 5.67 -4.87
CA VAL A 162 -21.70 4.80 -3.72
C VAL A 162 -20.19 4.61 -3.46
N PRO A 163 -19.81 4.20 -2.24
CA PRO A 163 -18.40 3.89 -1.93
C PRO A 163 -17.80 2.87 -2.89
N SER A 164 -16.53 3.03 -3.24
CA SER A 164 -15.82 2.14 -4.17
C SER A 164 -15.87 0.68 -3.75
N SER A 165 -15.94 0.40 -2.44
CA SER A 165 -16.03 -0.97 -1.90
C SER A 165 -17.35 -1.70 -2.19
N ILE A 166 -18.39 -0.99 -2.64
CA ILE A 166 -19.71 -1.55 -3.00
C ILE A 166 -20.19 -1.08 -4.37
N SER A 167 -19.36 -0.35 -5.10
CA SER A 167 -19.62 0.05 -6.50
C SER A 167 -19.53 -1.20 -7.40
N PRO A 168 -20.46 -1.39 -8.35
CA PRO A 168 -20.46 -2.54 -9.27
C PRO A 168 -19.31 -2.53 -10.27
#